data_b644d4d5f976abd4d9c0e68a296aa320
#
_entry.id   b644d4d5f976abd4d9c0e68a296aa320
#
_cell.length_a   1.000
_cell.length_b   1.000
_cell.length_c   1.000
_cell.angle_alpha   90.00
_cell.angle_beta   90.00
_cell.angle_gamma   90.00
#
_symmetry.space_group_name_H-M   'P 1'
#
loop_
_entity.id
_entity.type
_entity.pdbx_description
1 polymer ?
#
loop_
_entity_poly.entity_id
_entity_poly.type
_entity_poly.pdbx_seq_one_letter_code
_entity_poly.pdbx_strand_id
1 'polypeptide(L)'
;MTSTPPGTGTPAGLPALAGDTTAEQPWPVRVLSMKIAQYVDRMSPLWVEGQIVQLNVRARTAYLTLRDADVDMSLSLTVPTNTLNAMGPAVREGARVVVHAKPTFWTKRGSLMMEGRTMRPVGEGELLLRLEQLKRTLAAEGLFAPDRKRPLPFLPRVIGLITGREGAAENDVVENARRRWPAAHFEIRHVPVQGPDCVTAVSSALRELDGLDHVDVIVIARGGGSFEDLLGFSNETLVRAVSAARTPVVLSLIHI
;
A
#
# COMPACT_ATOMS: atom_id res chain seq x y z
N MET A 1 -4.29 -1.81 -49.48
CA MET A 1 -5.63 -1.27 -49.17
C MET A 1 -5.53 -0.61 -47.82
N THR A 2 -5.33 0.69 -47.84
CA THR A 2 -5.16 1.57 -46.65
C THR A 2 -6.54 1.94 -46.14
N SER A 3 -6.95 1.37 -45.02
CA SER A 3 -8.17 1.76 -44.32
C SER A 3 -7.92 3.01 -43.50
N THR A 4 -8.47 4.13 -43.95
CA THR A 4 -8.57 5.39 -43.22
C THR A 4 -9.33 5.18 -41.90
N PRO A 5 -8.85 5.71 -40.75
CA PRO A 5 -9.61 5.64 -39.50
C PRO A 5 -10.88 6.48 -39.60
N PRO A 6 -12.01 6.06 -39.00
CA PRO A 6 -13.27 6.83 -39.01
C PRO A 6 -13.12 8.15 -38.29
N GLY A 7 -13.57 9.21 -38.95
CA GLY A 7 -13.47 10.60 -38.50
C GLY A 7 -14.10 10.85 -37.15
N THR A 8 -13.41 11.68 -36.35
CA THR A 8 -13.72 12.13 -34.98
C THR A 8 -14.77 13.27 -34.94
N GLY A 9 -15.85 13.18 -35.73
CA GLY A 9 -16.92 14.16 -35.71
C GLY A 9 -17.99 13.81 -34.69
N THR A 10 -18.30 14.75 -33.76
CA THR A 10 -19.52 14.68 -32.93
C THR A 10 -20.73 14.63 -33.87
N PRO A 11 -21.66 13.65 -33.74
CA PRO A 11 -22.87 13.62 -34.55
C PRO A 11 -23.62 14.94 -34.49
N ALA A 12 -24.07 15.44 -35.64
CA ALA A 12 -24.83 16.69 -35.72
C ALA A 12 -26.05 16.64 -34.78
N GLY A 13 -26.17 17.60 -33.88
CA GLY A 13 -27.28 17.73 -32.92
C GLY A 13 -27.01 17.36 -31.47
N LEU A 14 -25.78 16.92 -31.11
CA LEU A 14 -25.42 16.68 -29.72
C LEU A 14 -24.68 17.86 -29.09
N PRO A 15 -24.87 18.13 -27.77
CA PRO A 15 -24.12 19.15 -27.05
C PRO A 15 -22.61 18.97 -27.21
N ALA A 16 -21.89 20.08 -27.43
CA ALA A 16 -20.44 20.04 -27.65
C ALA A 16 -19.65 19.79 -26.37
N LEU A 17 -20.12 20.35 -25.25
CA LEU A 17 -19.51 20.21 -23.93
C LEU A 17 -20.37 19.33 -23.02
N ALA A 18 -19.72 18.68 -22.06
CA ALA A 18 -20.41 17.83 -21.08
C ALA A 18 -21.37 18.65 -20.19
N GLY A 19 -21.02 19.90 -19.87
CA GLY A 19 -21.88 20.79 -19.08
C GLY A 19 -23.14 21.25 -19.77
N ASP A 20 -23.22 21.10 -21.10
CA ASP A 20 -24.42 21.50 -21.90
C ASP A 20 -25.39 20.33 -22.09
N THR A 21 -25.08 19.15 -21.53
CA THR A 21 -25.97 17.96 -21.61
C THR A 21 -27.16 18.15 -20.68
N THR A 22 -28.38 17.76 -21.16
CA THR A 22 -29.59 17.74 -20.36
C THR A 22 -30.28 16.39 -20.43
N ALA A 23 -31.31 16.17 -19.65
CA ALA A 23 -32.11 14.95 -19.73
C ALA A 23 -32.76 14.75 -21.11
N GLU A 24 -33.10 15.87 -21.77
CA GLU A 24 -33.71 15.90 -23.12
C GLU A 24 -32.67 15.75 -24.24
N GLN A 25 -31.41 16.15 -23.95
CA GLN A 25 -30.28 16.06 -24.89
C GLN A 25 -29.06 15.37 -24.27
N PRO A 26 -29.14 14.08 -23.89
CA PRO A 26 -28.06 13.35 -23.26
C PRO A 26 -27.00 12.93 -24.28
N TRP A 27 -25.75 12.77 -23.84
CA TRP A 27 -24.77 12.09 -24.65
C TRP A 27 -25.01 10.57 -24.66
N PRO A 28 -24.98 9.93 -25.84
CA PRO A 28 -24.88 8.48 -25.90
C PRO A 28 -23.57 7.98 -25.22
N VAL A 29 -23.61 6.79 -24.64
CA VAL A 29 -22.45 6.16 -23.95
C VAL A 29 -21.19 6.18 -24.82
N ARG A 30 -21.31 5.94 -26.14
CA ARG A 30 -20.17 5.97 -27.06
C ARG A 30 -19.47 7.33 -27.10
N VAL A 31 -20.23 8.45 -27.04
CA VAL A 31 -19.66 9.80 -27.08
C VAL A 31 -18.88 10.08 -25.80
N LEU A 32 -19.45 9.76 -24.65
CA LEU A 32 -18.74 9.89 -23.36
C LEU A 32 -17.49 9.04 -23.34
N SER A 33 -17.57 7.76 -23.75
CA SER A 33 -16.41 6.85 -23.78
C SER A 33 -15.29 7.36 -24.69
N MET A 34 -15.64 7.91 -25.86
CA MET A 34 -14.65 8.51 -26.76
C MET A 34 -14.01 9.77 -26.18
N LYS A 35 -14.77 10.63 -25.49
CA LYS A 35 -14.24 11.83 -24.84
C LYS A 35 -13.29 11.48 -23.71
N ILE A 36 -13.62 10.46 -22.90
CA ILE A 36 -12.73 9.94 -21.85
C ILE A 36 -11.44 9.40 -22.47
N ALA A 37 -11.56 8.57 -23.52
CA ALA A 37 -10.40 8.02 -24.20
C ALA A 37 -9.47 9.14 -24.74
N GLN A 38 -10.04 10.16 -25.39
CA GLN A 38 -9.28 11.33 -25.87
C GLN A 38 -8.57 12.10 -24.75
N TYR A 39 -9.19 12.21 -23.59
CA TYR A 39 -8.57 12.84 -22.42
C TYR A 39 -7.40 12.00 -21.90
N VAL A 40 -7.62 10.69 -21.72
CA VAL A 40 -6.61 9.76 -21.24
C VAL A 40 -5.43 9.64 -22.21
N ASP A 41 -5.68 9.65 -23.51
CA ASP A 41 -4.64 9.58 -24.54
C ASP A 41 -3.65 10.76 -24.54
N ARG A 42 -4.07 11.91 -23.99
CA ARG A 42 -3.20 13.09 -23.81
C ARG A 42 -2.24 12.94 -22.65
N MET A 43 -2.48 11.99 -21.74
CA MET A 43 -1.58 11.74 -20.61
C MET A 43 -0.26 11.16 -21.10
N SER A 44 0.83 11.70 -20.63
CA SER A 44 2.16 11.17 -20.91
C SER A 44 2.37 9.82 -20.23
N PRO A 45 3.21 8.94 -20.80
CA PRO A 45 3.72 7.79 -20.05
C PRO A 45 4.43 8.23 -18.77
N LEU A 46 4.30 7.45 -17.72
CA LEU A 46 4.88 7.74 -16.41
C LEU A 46 5.43 6.47 -15.76
N TRP A 47 6.30 6.67 -14.78
CA TRP A 47 6.79 5.58 -13.96
C TRP A 47 5.87 5.37 -12.76
N VAL A 48 5.43 4.12 -12.55
CA VAL A 48 4.57 3.72 -11.43
C VAL A 48 5.25 2.59 -10.69
N GLU A 49 5.29 2.67 -9.36
CA GLU A 49 5.73 1.60 -8.48
C GLU A 49 4.53 0.93 -7.82
N GLY A 50 4.62 -0.38 -7.63
CA GLY A 50 3.62 -1.14 -6.90
C GLY A 50 4.03 -2.60 -6.71
N GLN A 51 3.26 -3.29 -5.89
CA GLN A 51 3.40 -4.73 -5.67
C GLN A 51 2.47 -5.49 -6.62
N ILE A 52 2.99 -6.53 -7.25
CA ILE A 52 2.17 -7.43 -8.07
C ILE A 52 1.33 -8.30 -7.14
N VAL A 53 0.02 -8.08 -7.13
CA VAL A 53 -0.93 -8.92 -6.34
C VAL A 53 -1.61 -9.98 -7.19
N GLN A 54 -1.58 -9.82 -8.52
CA GLN A 54 -2.10 -10.79 -9.46
C GLN A 54 -1.29 -10.76 -10.75
N LEU A 55 -0.97 -11.94 -11.29
CA LEU A 55 -0.24 -12.12 -12.53
C LEU A 55 -0.87 -13.22 -13.38
N ASN A 56 -1.49 -12.83 -14.48
CA ASN A 56 -2.09 -13.74 -15.47
C ASN A 56 -1.36 -13.62 -16.80
N VAL A 57 -0.59 -14.61 -17.18
CA VAL A 57 0.15 -14.64 -18.46
C VAL A 57 -0.68 -15.33 -19.53
N ARG A 58 -0.87 -14.63 -20.65
CA ARG A 58 -1.46 -15.19 -21.89
C ARG A 58 -0.44 -15.13 -23.01
N ALA A 59 -0.74 -15.74 -24.16
CA ALA A 59 0.23 -15.96 -25.24
C ALA A 59 1.11 -14.73 -25.61
N ARG A 60 0.54 -13.51 -25.64
CA ARG A 60 1.26 -12.29 -26.04
C ARG A 60 1.24 -11.17 -25.02
N THR A 61 0.38 -11.26 -24.01
CA THR A 61 0.15 -10.19 -23.06
C THR A 61 0.00 -10.78 -21.65
N ALA A 62 0.73 -10.24 -20.70
CA ALA A 62 0.53 -10.47 -19.30
C ALA A 62 -0.41 -9.39 -18.73
N TYR A 63 -1.34 -9.81 -17.91
CA TYR A 63 -2.27 -8.96 -17.16
C TYR A 63 -1.86 -8.98 -15.71
N LEU A 64 -1.59 -7.81 -15.17
CA LEU A 64 -1.15 -7.65 -13.79
C LEU A 64 -2.10 -6.71 -13.06
N THR A 65 -2.20 -6.92 -11.76
CA THR A 65 -2.74 -5.92 -10.84
C THR A 65 -1.59 -5.45 -9.96
N LEU A 66 -1.27 -4.16 -10.06
CA LEU A 66 -0.34 -3.50 -9.15
C LEU A 66 -1.14 -2.88 -8.01
N ARG A 67 -0.71 -3.12 -6.79
CA ARG A 67 -1.25 -2.52 -5.58
C ARG A 67 -0.21 -1.59 -4.97
N ASP A 68 -0.65 -0.47 -4.43
CA ASP A 68 0.17 0.39 -3.60
C ASP A 68 0.61 -0.34 -2.32
N ALA A 69 1.82 -0.07 -1.84
CA ALA A 69 2.35 -0.74 -0.66
C ALA A 69 1.77 -0.20 0.66
N ASP A 70 1.29 1.05 0.65
CA ASP A 70 0.93 1.79 1.86
C ASP A 70 -0.58 2.04 1.99
N VAL A 71 -1.33 1.96 0.88
CA VAL A 71 -2.77 2.20 0.85
C VAL A 71 -3.49 1.17 -0.02
N ASP A 72 -4.77 0.93 0.25
CA ASP A 72 -5.58 -0.02 -0.53
C ASP A 72 -6.03 0.60 -1.86
N MET A 73 -5.07 0.81 -2.76
CA MET A 73 -5.29 1.24 -4.14
C MET A 73 -4.61 0.30 -5.11
N SER A 74 -5.31 -0.03 -6.19
CA SER A 74 -4.82 -0.96 -7.20
C SER A 74 -5.05 -0.42 -8.61
N LEU A 75 -4.14 -0.76 -9.52
CA LEU A 75 -4.23 -0.44 -10.94
C LEU A 75 -4.07 -1.70 -11.79
N SER A 76 -4.95 -1.84 -12.78
CA SER A 76 -4.79 -2.90 -13.80
C SER A 76 -3.75 -2.49 -14.83
N LEU A 77 -2.84 -3.39 -15.11
CA LEU A 77 -1.71 -3.19 -16.02
C LEU A 77 -1.65 -4.33 -17.06
N THR A 78 -1.37 -3.99 -18.29
CA THR A 78 -0.98 -4.95 -19.32
C THR A 78 0.47 -4.76 -19.71
N VAL A 79 1.21 -5.86 -19.90
CA VAL A 79 2.62 -5.83 -20.34
C VAL A 79 2.81 -6.88 -21.42
N PRO A 80 3.56 -6.60 -22.48
CA PRO A 80 3.93 -7.63 -23.45
C PRO A 80 4.69 -8.79 -22.76
N THR A 81 4.36 -10.02 -23.12
CA THR A 81 4.97 -11.22 -22.50
C THR A 81 6.49 -11.28 -22.66
N ASN A 82 7.01 -10.76 -23.80
CA ASN A 82 8.46 -10.65 -24.00
C ASN A 82 9.14 -9.71 -22.99
N THR A 83 8.49 -8.61 -22.62
CA THR A 83 8.98 -7.69 -21.58
C THR A 83 9.01 -8.38 -20.21
N LEU A 84 7.98 -9.16 -19.90
CA LEU A 84 7.93 -9.94 -18.67
C LEU A 84 9.04 -11.00 -18.62
N ASN A 85 9.21 -11.78 -19.70
CA ASN A 85 10.19 -12.86 -19.80
C ASN A 85 11.64 -12.35 -19.72
N ALA A 86 11.92 -11.14 -20.20
CA ALA A 86 13.24 -10.55 -20.13
C ALA A 86 13.71 -10.29 -18.69
N MET A 87 12.81 -10.27 -17.70
CA MET A 87 13.11 -10.03 -16.29
C MET A 87 13.27 -11.30 -15.45
N GLY A 88 12.99 -12.46 -16.08
CA GLY A 88 13.16 -13.75 -15.44
C GLY A 88 12.29 -13.95 -14.18
N PRO A 89 12.73 -14.82 -13.24
CA PRO A 89 11.94 -15.23 -12.09
C PRO A 89 11.74 -14.13 -11.02
N ALA A 90 12.40 -12.98 -11.17
CA ALA A 90 12.25 -11.86 -10.23
C ALA A 90 10.85 -11.22 -10.28
N VAL A 91 10.11 -11.40 -11.38
CA VAL A 91 8.75 -10.89 -11.53
C VAL A 91 7.75 -12.01 -11.24
N ARG A 92 7.19 -11.99 -10.05
CA ARG A 92 6.19 -12.94 -9.54
C ARG A 92 5.17 -12.20 -8.69
N GLU A 93 4.09 -12.85 -8.35
CA GLU A 93 3.15 -12.34 -7.34
C GLU A 93 3.89 -12.08 -6.02
N GLY A 94 3.59 -10.95 -5.39
CA GLY A 94 4.31 -10.45 -4.23
C GLY A 94 5.51 -9.56 -4.54
N ALA A 95 6.08 -9.61 -5.76
CA ALA A 95 7.24 -8.79 -6.10
C ALA A 95 6.88 -7.30 -6.26
N ARG A 96 7.73 -6.42 -5.75
CA ARG A 96 7.67 -4.97 -6.03
C ARG A 96 8.35 -4.67 -7.35
N VAL A 97 7.70 -3.85 -8.15
CA VAL A 97 8.17 -3.49 -9.49
C VAL A 97 7.95 -2.01 -9.76
N VAL A 98 8.83 -1.44 -10.57
CA VAL A 98 8.64 -0.12 -11.18
C VAL A 98 8.36 -0.31 -12.66
N VAL A 99 7.27 0.28 -13.14
CA VAL A 99 6.80 0.11 -14.50
C VAL A 99 6.67 1.46 -15.19
N HIS A 100 7.27 1.59 -16.37
CA HIS A 100 7.01 2.71 -17.26
C HIS A 100 5.77 2.37 -18.09
N ALA A 101 4.66 3.05 -17.82
CA ALA A 101 3.37 2.73 -18.40
C ALA A 101 2.62 3.97 -18.88
N LYS A 102 1.76 3.79 -19.87
CA LYS A 102 0.85 4.81 -20.38
C LYS A 102 -0.57 4.47 -19.96
N PRO A 103 -1.34 5.42 -19.40
CA PRO A 103 -2.77 5.24 -19.18
C PRO A 103 -3.50 5.04 -20.51
N THR A 104 -4.41 4.07 -20.55
CA THR A 104 -5.26 3.78 -21.70
C THR A 104 -6.69 3.55 -21.25
N PHE A 105 -7.66 3.97 -22.04
CA PHE A 105 -9.08 3.76 -21.73
C PHE A 105 -9.69 2.80 -22.75
N TRP A 106 -10.14 1.64 -22.28
CA TRP A 106 -10.78 0.66 -23.12
C TRP A 106 -12.26 0.99 -23.33
N THR A 107 -12.56 1.69 -24.40
CA THR A 107 -13.89 2.22 -24.73
C THR A 107 -15.01 1.16 -24.76
N LYS A 108 -14.71 -0.09 -25.18
CA LYS A 108 -15.70 -1.18 -25.22
C LYS A 108 -16.17 -1.65 -23.84
N ARG A 109 -15.34 -1.50 -22.81
CA ARG A 109 -15.66 -1.89 -21.42
C ARG A 109 -15.78 -0.72 -20.46
N GLY A 110 -15.39 0.49 -20.90
CA GLY A 110 -15.38 1.66 -20.03
C GLY A 110 -14.37 1.57 -18.89
N SER A 111 -13.25 0.87 -19.10
CA SER A 111 -12.25 0.63 -18.05
C SER A 111 -10.94 1.36 -18.35
N LEU A 112 -10.38 1.98 -17.31
CA LEU A 112 -9.04 2.55 -17.31
C LEU A 112 -8.03 1.43 -17.02
N MET A 113 -6.97 1.37 -17.81
CA MET A 113 -5.88 0.42 -17.67
C MET A 113 -4.56 1.13 -17.92
N MET A 114 -3.47 0.53 -17.48
CA MET A 114 -2.12 0.97 -17.83
C MET A 114 -1.51 0.03 -18.86
N GLU A 115 -0.86 0.57 -19.87
CA GLU A 115 -0.08 -0.21 -20.86
C GLU A 115 1.40 -0.05 -20.52
N GLY A 116 1.99 -1.09 -19.94
CA GLY A 116 3.40 -1.13 -19.57
C GLY A 116 4.31 -1.39 -20.74
N ARG A 117 5.36 -0.57 -20.86
CA ARG A 117 6.37 -0.67 -21.91
C ARG A 117 7.66 -1.28 -21.40
N THR A 118 8.07 -0.85 -20.21
CA THR A 118 9.28 -1.31 -19.54
C THR A 118 8.96 -1.55 -18.09
N MET A 119 9.50 -2.59 -17.51
CA MET A 119 9.33 -2.95 -16.10
C MET A 119 10.71 -3.31 -15.53
N ARG A 120 10.92 -3.06 -14.28
CA ARG A 120 12.07 -3.55 -13.54
C ARG A 120 11.66 -3.96 -12.13
N PRO A 121 12.19 -5.06 -11.58
CA PRO A 121 11.95 -5.40 -10.19
C PRO A 121 12.66 -4.36 -9.31
N VAL A 122 12.01 -4.04 -8.19
CA VAL A 122 12.67 -3.29 -7.11
C VAL A 122 13.43 -4.32 -6.30
N GLY A 123 14.76 -4.29 -6.39
CA GLY A 123 15.62 -5.21 -5.66
C GLY A 123 15.72 -4.85 -4.17
N GLU A 124 16.03 -5.82 -3.31
CA GLU A 124 16.25 -5.62 -1.86
C GLU A 124 17.26 -4.47 -1.59
N GLY A 125 18.30 -4.35 -2.40
CA GLY A 125 19.27 -3.27 -2.26
C GLY A 125 18.68 -1.86 -2.46
N GLU A 126 17.72 -1.67 -3.37
CA GLU A 126 17.05 -0.38 -3.56
C GLU A 126 16.10 -0.08 -2.38
N LEU A 127 15.39 -1.09 -1.87
CA LEU A 127 14.57 -0.95 -0.67
C LEU A 127 15.41 -0.59 0.56
N LEU A 128 16.55 -1.23 0.74
CA LEU A 128 17.49 -0.92 1.82
C LEU A 128 18.04 0.50 1.73
N LEU A 129 18.38 0.97 0.51
CA LEU A 129 18.82 2.36 0.30
C LEU A 129 17.72 3.37 0.67
N ARG A 130 16.47 3.11 0.29
CA ARG A 130 15.32 3.95 0.64
C ARG A 130 15.08 3.98 2.16
N LEU A 131 15.18 2.82 2.82
CA LEU A 131 15.09 2.71 4.27
C LEU A 131 16.19 3.51 4.98
N GLU A 132 17.43 3.39 4.52
CA GLU A 132 18.55 4.13 5.10
C GLU A 132 18.39 5.64 4.89
N GLN A 133 17.90 6.07 3.74
CA GLN A 133 17.60 7.48 3.48
C GLN A 133 16.48 8.00 4.41
N LEU A 134 15.38 7.26 4.54
CA LEU A 134 14.29 7.60 5.46
C LEU A 134 14.82 7.71 6.89
N LYS A 135 15.58 6.72 7.35
CA LYS A 135 16.19 6.72 8.68
C LYS A 135 17.05 7.96 8.93
N ARG A 136 17.87 8.36 7.95
CA ARG A 136 18.68 9.59 8.04
C ARG A 136 17.82 10.84 8.14
N THR A 137 16.75 10.94 7.35
CA THR A 137 15.80 12.06 7.39
C THR A 137 15.14 12.16 8.76
N LEU A 138 14.59 11.06 9.27
CA LEU A 138 13.92 11.04 10.58
C LEU A 138 14.90 11.29 11.74
N ALA A 139 16.14 10.83 11.61
CA ALA A 139 17.20 11.12 12.59
C ALA A 139 17.58 12.61 12.60
N ALA A 140 17.68 13.22 11.41
CA ALA A 140 17.97 14.68 11.30
C ALA A 140 16.84 15.54 11.89
N GLU A 141 15.59 15.05 11.84
CA GLU A 141 14.44 15.69 12.49
C GLU A 141 14.40 15.42 14.03
N GLY A 142 15.33 14.62 14.56
CA GLY A 142 15.43 14.31 15.99
C GLY A 142 14.42 13.27 16.50
N LEU A 143 13.73 12.51 15.60
CA LEU A 143 12.72 11.55 16.04
C LEU A 143 13.30 10.39 16.87
N PHE A 144 14.59 10.11 16.73
CA PHE A 144 15.27 9.05 17.46
C PHE A 144 16.08 9.55 18.67
N ALA A 145 15.97 10.83 19.00
CA ALA A 145 16.71 11.43 20.10
C ALA A 145 16.36 10.74 21.44
N PRO A 146 17.35 10.46 22.31
CA PRO A 146 17.14 9.72 23.56
C PRO A 146 16.14 10.39 24.51
N ASP A 147 16.10 11.71 24.52
CA ASP A 147 15.19 12.54 25.31
C ASP A 147 13.71 12.40 24.90
N ARG A 148 13.45 11.97 23.70
CA ARG A 148 12.09 11.64 23.22
C ARG A 148 11.60 10.27 23.66
N LYS A 149 12.52 9.38 24.05
CA LYS A 149 12.15 8.03 24.49
C LYS A 149 11.54 8.08 25.90
N ARG A 150 10.36 7.50 26.01
CA ARG A 150 9.68 7.40 27.30
C ARG A 150 10.23 6.24 28.11
N PRO A 151 10.48 6.42 29.42
CA PRO A 151 10.90 5.31 30.27
C PRO A 151 9.77 4.27 30.37
N LEU A 152 10.16 3.00 30.36
CA LEU A 152 9.20 1.93 30.59
C LEU A 152 8.78 1.89 32.07
N PRO A 153 7.50 1.61 32.37
CA PRO A 153 7.05 1.42 33.75
C PRO A 153 7.70 0.16 34.32
N PHE A 154 8.07 0.23 35.60
CA PHE A 154 8.68 -0.92 36.28
C PHE A 154 7.74 -2.13 36.33
N LEU A 155 6.47 -1.90 36.69
CA LEU A 155 5.41 -2.91 36.71
C LEU A 155 4.14 -2.34 36.07
N PRO A 156 3.92 -2.57 34.76
CA PRO A 156 2.72 -2.09 34.10
C PRO A 156 1.48 -2.82 34.60
N ARG A 157 0.43 -2.10 34.96
CA ARG A 157 -0.86 -2.67 35.34
C ARG A 157 -1.70 -3.03 34.15
N VAL A 158 -1.70 -2.16 33.14
CA VAL A 158 -2.43 -2.36 31.90
C VAL A 158 -1.49 -2.23 30.72
N ILE A 159 -1.45 -3.27 29.91
CA ILE A 159 -0.64 -3.37 28.68
C ILE A 159 -1.57 -3.28 27.48
N GLY A 160 -1.45 -2.25 26.67
CA GLY A 160 -2.07 -2.19 25.35
C GLY A 160 -1.33 -3.12 24.40
N LEU A 161 -2.00 -4.08 23.78
CA LEU A 161 -1.40 -5.02 22.84
C LEU A 161 -2.03 -4.86 21.46
N ILE A 162 -1.21 -4.50 20.48
CA ILE A 162 -1.59 -4.46 19.07
C ILE A 162 -0.99 -5.65 18.37
N THR A 163 -1.82 -6.53 17.81
CA THR A 163 -1.36 -7.78 17.19
C THR A 163 -2.33 -8.27 16.13
N GLY A 164 -1.91 -9.24 15.31
CA GLY A 164 -2.78 -9.94 14.37
C GLY A 164 -3.75 -10.88 15.09
N ARG A 165 -4.92 -11.11 14.50
CA ARG A 165 -5.91 -12.05 15.03
C ARG A 165 -5.35 -13.49 14.98
N GLU A 166 -5.54 -14.26 16.06
CA GLU A 166 -5.17 -15.67 16.15
C GLU A 166 -3.66 -15.95 15.89
N GLY A 167 -2.80 -14.97 16.16
CA GLY A 167 -1.36 -15.09 15.94
C GLY A 167 -0.62 -15.73 17.11
N ALA A 168 0.41 -16.54 16.84
CA ALA A 168 1.33 -17.05 17.86
C ALA A 168 1.93 -15.91 18.72
N ALA A 169 2.15 -14.75 18.11
CA ALA A 169 2.69 -13.57 18.78
C ALA A 169 1.82 -13.06 19.94
N GLU A 170 0.48 -13.16 19.83
CA GLU A 170 -0.42 -12.80 20.93
C GLU A 170 -0.22 -13.71 22.13
N ASN A 171 -0.29 -15.03 21.88
CA ASN A 171 -0.11 -16.03 22.94
C ASN A 171 1.24 -15.90 23.60
N ASP A 172 2.30 -15.71 22.82
CA ASP A 172 3.67 -15.55 23.33
C ASP A 172 3.79 -14.34 24.25
N VAL A 173 3.24 -13.19 23.86
CA VAL A 173 3.28 -11.98 24.68
C VAL A 173 2.45 -12.15 25.95
N VAL A 174 1.20 -12.60 25.82
CA VAL A 174 0.26 -12.70 26.95
C VAL A 174 0.72 -13.77 27.95
N GLU A 175 1.11 -14.96 27.49
CA GLU A 175 1.55 -16.04 28.38
C GLU A 175 2.86 -15.70 29.10
N ASN A 176 3.84 -15.17 28.39
CA ASN A 176 5.11 -14.79 29.01
C ASN A 176 4.96 -13.65 30.00
N ALA A 177 4.11 -12.65 29.69
CA ALA A 177 3.82 -11.58 30.63
C ALA A 177 3.10 -12.10 31.88
N ARG A 178 2.02 -12.90 31.72
CA ARG A 178 1.26 -13.47 32.85
C ARG A 178 2.09 -14.39 33.72
N ARG A 179 3.02 -15.15 33.11
CA ARG A 179 3.93 -16.01 33.88
C ARG A 179 4.84 -15.22 34.80
N ARG A 180 5.27 -14.04 34.38
CA ARG A 180 6.17 -13.16 35.15
C ARG A 180 5.43 -12.16 36.02
N TRP A 181 4.28 -11.69 35.58
CA TRP A 181 3.46 -10.68 36.24
C TRP A 181 1.97 -11.02 36.09
N PRO A 182 1.40 -11.92 36.94
CA PRO A 182 0.00 -12.38 36.84
C PRO A 182 -1.04 -11.25 36.98
N ALA A 183 -0.70 -10.14 37.63
CA ALA A 183 -1.59 -9.01 37.81
C ALA A 183 -1.70 -8.08 36.59
N ALA A 184 -0.94 -8.31 35.51
CA ALA A 184 -1.03 -7.51 34.31
C ALA A 184 -2.35 -7.76 33.58
N HIS A 185 -3.03 -6.68 33.20
CA HIS A 185 -4.22 -6.70 32.38
C HIS A 185 -3.86 -6.31 30.94
N PHE A 186 -4.64 -6.75 29.97
CA PHE A 186 -4.39 -6.50 28.56
C PHE A 186 -5.57 -5.81 27.90
N GLU A 187 -5.30 -4.71 27.20
CA GLU A 187 -6.18 -4.07 26.23
C GLU A 187 -5.73 -4.47 24.84
N ILE A 188 -6.37 -5.49 24.26
CA ILE A 188 -5.93 -6.07 22.97
C ILE A 188 -6.68 -5.43 21.82
N ARG A 189 -5.93 -5.08 20.76
CA ARG A 189 -6.45 -4.63 19.47
C ARG A 189 -5.96 -5.57 18.37
N HIS A 190 -6.90 -6.30 17.79
CA HIS A 190 -6.62 -7.20 16.65
C HIS A 190 -6.73 -6.41 15.36
N VAL A 191 -5.60 -6.24 14.69
CA VAL A 191 -5.49 -5.48 13.44
C VAL A 191 -4.61 -6.23 12.43
N PRO A 192 -4.75 -5.94 11.12
CA PRO A 192 -3.77 -6.41 10.15
C PRO A 192 -2.37 -5.91 10.50
N VAL A 193 -1.44 -6.83 10.78
CA VAL A 193 -0.02 -6.53 11.08
C VAL A 193 0.90 -6.83 9.91
N GLN A 194 0.34 -7.05 8.73
CA GLN A 194 1.01 -7.22 7.45
C GLN A 194 0.08 -6.82 6.31
N GLY A 195 0.64 -6.62 5.11
CA GLY A 195 -0.12 -6.19 3.95
C GLY A 195 -0.42 -4.68 3.94
N PRO A 196 -1.20 -4.21 2.96
CA PRO A 196 -1.39 -2.78 2.69
C PRO A 196 -2.11 -2.02 3.81
N ASP A 197 -2.98 -2.69 4.55
CA ASP A 197 -3.75 -2.06 5.62
C ASP A 197 -2.98 -1.95 6.94
N CYS A 198 -1.81 -2.59 7.04
CA CYS A 198 -1.00 -2.67 8.26
C CYS A 198 -0.73 -1.29 8.86
N VAL A 199 -0.19 -0.37 8.08
CA VAL A 199 0.23 0.96 8.55
C VAL A 199 -0.95 1.74 9.11
N THR A 200 -2.06 1.78 8.37
CA THR A 200 -3.27 2.52 8.78
C THR A 200 -3.91 1.91 10.01
N ALA A 201 -4.06 0.58 10.01
CA ALA A 201 -4.72 -0.14 11.10
C ALA A 201 -3.90 -0.09 12.40
N VAL A 202 -2.58 -0.32 12.33
CA VAL A 202 -1.69 -0.24 13.49
C VAL A 202 -1.61 1.20 14.02
N SER A 203 -1.50 2.21 13.14
CA SER A 203 -1.49 3.61 13.56
C SER A 203 -2.80 4.06 14.20
N SER A 204 -3.94 3.53 13.76
CA SER A 204 -5.24 3.82 14.36
C SER A 204 -5.37 3.18 15.75
N ALA A 205 -5.01 1.88 15.88
CA ALA A 205 -5.02 1.18 17.16
C ALA A 205 -4.04 1.81 18.17
N LEU A 206 -2.86 2.25 17.70
CA LEU A 206 -1.90 2.98 18.53
C LEU A 206 -2.50 4.25 19.11
N ARG A 207 -3.14 5.09 18.29
CA ARG A 207 -3.78 6.32 18.74
C ARG A 207 -4.94 6.06 19.71
N GLU A 208 -5.72 5.00 19.47
CA GLU A 208 -6.80 4.60 20.37
C GLU A 208 -6.25 4.23 21.75
N LEU A 209 -5.25 3.34 21.81
CA LEU A 209 -4.63 2.93 23.09
C LEU A 209 -3.88 4.06 23.79
N ASP A 210 -3.20 4.92 23.03
CA ASP A 210 -2.51 6.11 23.56
C ASP A 210 -3.47 7.14 24.17
N GLY A 211 -4.74 7.11 23.74
CA GLY A 211 -5.82 7.94 24.29
C GLY A 211 -6.39 7.43 25.61
N LEU A 212 -6.05 6.19 26.03
CA LEU A 212 -6.54 5.58 27.26
C LEU A 212 -5.58 5.86 28.43
N ASP A 213 -5.97 6.70 29.37
CA ASP A 213 -5.10 7.13 30.49
C ASP A 213 -4.69 5.99 31.43
N HIS A 214 -5.37 4.84 31.37
CA HIS A 214 -5.06 3.67 32.20
C HIS A 214 -4.05 2.71 31.54
N VAL A 215 -3.67 2.91 30.29
CA VAL A 215 -2.68 2.09 29.58
C VAL A 215 -1.27 2.57 29.92
N ASP A 216 -0.50 1.72 30.58
CA ASP A 216 0.85 2.07 31.08
C ASP A 216 1.95 1.87 30.01
N VAL A 217 1.76 0.92 29.08
CA VAL A 217 2.69 0.63 27.99
C VAL A 217 1.93 0.04 26.80
N ILE A 218 2.34 0.34 25.58
CA ILE A 218 1.78 -0.24 24.36
C ILE A 218 2.81 -1.17 23.73
N VAL A 219 2.41 -2.41 23.44
CA VAL A 219 3.23 -3.39 22.74
C VAL A 219 2.62 -3.63 21.37
N ILE A 220 3.41 -3.43 20.33
CA ILE A 220 3.05 -3.81 18.95
C ILE A 220 3.77 -5.12 18.69
N ALA A 221 3.02 -6.23 18.58
CA ALA A 221 3.58 -7.56 18.44
C ALA A 221 3.24 -8.17 17.08
N ARG A 222 4.28 -8.69 16.41
CA ARG A 222 4.15 -9.45 15.18
C ARG A 222 5.06 -10.67 15.22
N GLY A 223 4.56 -11.79 14.68
CA GLY A 223 5.37 -12.98 14.41
C GLY A 223 6.39 -12.77 13.32
N GLY A 224 7.23 -13.76 13.07
CA GLY A 224 8.18 -13.77 11.95
C GLY A 224 7.48 -13.66 10.60
N GLY A 225 8.26 -13.43 9.54
CA GLY A 225 7.77 -13.30 8.16
C GLY A 225 8.87 -12.83 7.23
N SER A 226 8.53 -12.62 5.96
CA SER A 226 9.49 -12.12 4.97
C SER A 226 9.92 -10.68 5.29
N PHE A 227 11.04 -10.26 4.70
CA PHE A 227 11.52 -8.88 4.82
C PHE A 227 10.46 -7.87 4.33
N GLU A 228 9.78 -8.20 3.24
CA GLU A 228 8.72 -7.38 2.66
C GLU A 228 7.54 -7.19 3.61
N ASP A 229 7.18 -8.24 4.34
CA ASP A 229 6.11 -8.17 5.34
C ASP A 229 6.44 -7.25 6.52
N LEU A 230 7.73 -7.06 6.81
CA LEU A 230 8.20 -6.20 7.90
C LEU A 230 8.33 -4.73 7.48
N LEU A 231 8.32 -4.43 6.18
CA LEU A 231 8.46 -3.07 5.66
C LEU A 231 7.38 -2.11 6.18
N GLY A 232 6.17 -2.60 6.45
CA GLY A 232 5.09 -1.79 7.04
C GLY A 232 5.50 -1.12 8.36
N PHE A 233 6.33 -1.79 9.17
CA PHE A 233 6.84 -1.23 10.44
C PHE A 233 7.98 -0.22 10.26
N SER A 234 8.53 -0.13 9.05
CA SER A 234 9.50 0.89 8.66
C SER A 234 8.86 2.06 7.89
N ASN A 235 7.52 2.07 7.79
CA ASN A 235 6.80 3.15 7.13
C ASN A 235 6.88 4.44 7.94
N GLU A 236 7.12 5.56 7.25
CA GLU A 236 7.29 6.89 7.86
C GLU A 236 6.11 7.30 8.73
N THR A 237 4.87 7.06 8.26
CA THR A 237 3.64 7.42 9.00
C THR A 237 3.58 6.70 10.34
N LEU A 238 3.87 5.38 10.37
CA LEU A 238 3.86 4.61 11.61
C LEU A 238 5.00 5.02 12.55
N VAL A 239 6.21 5.23 12.03
CA VAL A 239 7.36 5.71 12.84
C VAL A 239 7.05 7.05 13.49
N ARG A 240 6.45 7.99 12.75
CA ARG A 240 6.00 9.29 13.29
C ARG A 240 4.92 9.13 14.35
N ALA A 241 3.94 8.24 14.14
CA ALA A 241 2.89 7.96 15.12
C ALA A 241 3.47 7.40 16.42
N VAL A 242 4.41 6.43 16.33
CA VAL A 242 5.10 5.88 17.52
C VAL A 242 5.91 6.96 18.23
N SER A 243 6.64 7.81 17.51
CA SER A 243 7.44 8.89 18.10
C SER A 243 6.58 9.97 18.78
N ALA A 244 5.33 10.15 18.35
CA ALA A 244 4.40 11.13 18.90
C ALA A 244 3.59 10.60 20.09
N ALA A 245 3.57 9.29 20.34
CA ALA A 245 2.80 8.66 21.40
C ALA A 245 3.23 9.15 22.79
N ARG A 246 2.24 9.39 23.69
CA ARG A 246 2.46 9.77 25.08
C ARG A 246 2.83 8.55 25.94
N THR A 247 2.21 7.41 25.63
CA THR A 247 2.46 6.13 26.28
C THR A 247 3.72 5.48 25.71
N PRO A 248 4.62 4.89 26.52
CA PRO A 248 5.77 4.16 26.01
C PRO A 248 5.35 3.05 25.03
N VAL A 249 6.02 2.95 23.88
CA VAL A 249 5.73 1.95 22.85
C VAL A 249 6.91 0.99 22.71
N VAL A 250 6.61 -0.31 22.70
CA VAL A 250 7.56 -1.39 22.44
C VAL A 250 7.15 -2.11 21.17
N LEU A 251 8.03 -2.18 20.20
CA LEU A 251 7.85 -3.01 19.01
C LEU A 251 8.54 -4.36 19.22
N SER A 252 7.76 -5.44 19.17
CA SER A 252 8.24 -6.81 19.34
C SER A 252 8.05 -7.58 18.04
N LEU A 253 9.17 -7.89 17.37
CA LEU A 253 9.22 -8.80 16.24
C LEU A 253 9.67 -10.16 16.77
N ILE A 254 8.73 -11.09 16.90
CA ILE A 254 8.99 -12.41 17.47
C ILE A 254 9.51 -13.30 16.37
N HIS A 255 10.77 -13.72 16.47
CA HIS A 255 11.34 -14.78 15.62
C HIS A 255 11.03 -16.12 16.26
N ILE A 256 10.27 -16.93 15.55
CA ILE A 256 10.01 -18.34 15.90
C ILE A 256 11.04 -19.21 15.20
#